data_4f5a7531b3a583b98fa8c3efe45e37e8
#
_entry.id   4f5a7531b3a583b98fa8c3efe45e37e8
#
_cell.length_a   1.000
_cell.length_b   1.000
_cell.length_c   1.000
_cell.angle_alpha   90.00
_cell.angle_beta   90.00
_cell.angle_gamma   90.00
#
_symmetry.space_group_name_H-M   'P 1'
#
loop_
_entity.id
_entity.type
_entity.pdbx_description
1 polymer ?
#
loop_
_entity_poly.entity_id
_entity_poly.type
_entity_poly.pdbx_seq_one_letter_code
_entity_poly.pdbx_strand_id
1 'polypeptide(L)'
;LEKNAIINSIKSIKNLFITYKLKTNFDSYMPSLLISDMNLNVIKDIEKKYNYSKKYNELLLSEKLDNLIKFGENDKDLGILYSNRLNDNYLKYDNKFKGINKEKFNDSLNGKLLLSIDNYNRCAFRYYLNNILKITEFEETFAQSIGTIFHDVLSKAFKENFDFDLEFENVIKEYDFSNKEEFFMKKLKEELRFIIDTINKQNSFNSLDKSLYENKVYINKEGNIKLTFMGIIDKLLYKEENNKTYLVIIDYKTGFPHTNLNNTIYGIDMQLPVYLYLAKEGLFKNAEVIGFYLQKILNN
;
A
#
# COMPACT_ATOMS: atom_id res chain seq x y z
N LEU A 1 -4.13 -38.28 -4.02
CA LEU A 1 -4.97 -38.73 -2.90
C LEU A 1 -6.07 -37.68 -2.61
N GLU A 2 -5.79 -36.41 -2.43
CA GLU A 2 -6.78 -35.37 -2.12
C GLU A 2 -7.85 -35.19 -3.20
N LYS A 3 -7.48 -35.21 -4.48
CA LYS A 3 -8.42 -35.10 -5.60
C LYS A 3 -9.49 -36.17 -5.56
N ASN A 4 -9.11 -37.41 -5.34
CA ASN A 4 -10.06 -38.53 -5.29
C ASN A 4 -10.94 -38.49 -4.04
N ALA A 5 -10.42 -37.99 -2.92
CA ALA A 5 -11.20 -37.78 -1.71
C ALA A 5 -12.30 -36.74 -1.93
N ILE A 6 -11.97 -35.61 -2.57
CA ILE A 6 -12.94 -34.56 -2.91
C ILE A 6 -14.02 -35.10 -3.87
N ILE A 7 -13.61 -35.77 -4.96
CA ILE A 7 -14.54 -36.35 -5.93
C ILE A 7 -15.48 -37.36 -5.26
N ASN A 8 -14.96 -38.22 -4.38
CA ASN A 8 -15.78 -39.19 -3.68
C ASN A 8 -16.75 -38.55 -2.69
N SER A 9 -16.33 -37.51 -1.99
CA SER A 9 -17.20 -36.75 -1.09
C SER A 9 -18.36 -36.07 -1.84
N ILE A 10 -18.11 -35.61 -3.06
CA ILE A 10 -19.09 -34.91 -3.89
C ILE A 10 -20.06 -35.88 -4.58
N LYS A 11 -19.63 -37.11 -4.95
CA LYS A 11 -20.44 -38.11 -5.63
C LYS A 11 -21.70 -38.52 -4.85
N SER A 12 -21.70 -38.39 -3.55
CA SER A 12 -22.84 -38.70 -2.69
C SER A 12 -23.92 -37.60 -2.66
N ILE A 13 -23.63 -36.42 -3.21
CA ILE A 13 -24.50 -35.23 -3.18
C ILE A 13 -25.55 -35.39 -4.30
N LYS A 14 -26.83 -35.37 -3.94
CA LYS A 14 -27.94 -35.55 -4.89
C LYS A 14 -28.09 -34.38 -5.87
N ASN A 15 -27.89 -33.16 -5.40
CA ASN A 15 -27.95 -31.93 -6.21
C ASN A 15 -26.71 -31.09 -5.89
N LEU A 16 -25.79 -31.01 -6.82
CA LEU A 16 -24.53 -30.26 -6.66
C LEU A 16 -24.51 -29.05 -7.62
N PHE A 17 -24.31 -27.87 -7.06
CA PHE A 17 -24.03 -26.65 -7.82
C PHE A 17 -22.65 -26.14 -7.44
N ILE A 18 -21.81 -25.98 -8.44
CA ILE A 18 -20.46 -25.41 -8.26
C ILE A 18 -20.42 -24.05 -8.93
N THR A 19 -20.09 -23.04 -8.16
CA THR A 19 -19.85 -21.70 -8.67
C THR A 19 -18.38 -21.33 -8.50
N TYR A 20 -17.82 -20.66 -9.48
CA TYR A 20 -16.46 -20.17 -9.41
C TYR A 20 -16.34 -18.82 -10.11
N LYS A 21 -15.35 -18.06 -9.70
CA LYS A 21 -15.06 -16.74 -10.21
C LYS A 21 -14.10 -16.85 -11.40
N LEU A 22 -14.47 -16.32 -12.56
CA LEU A 22 -13.60 -16.29 -13.74
C LEU A 22 -12.77 -15.01 -13.80
N LYS A 23 -13.34 -13.89 -13.37
CA LYS A 23 -12.70 -12.58 -13.52
C LYS A 23 -13.15 -11.63 -12.43
N THR A 24 -12.24 -10.79 -11.99
CA THR A 24 -12.52 -9.56 -11.25
C THR A 24 -12.14 -8.35 -12.12
N ASN A 25 -12.25 -7.14 -11.57
CA ASN A 25 -11.77 -5.94 -12.24
C ASN A 25 -10.24 -5.95 -12.47
N PHE A 26 -9.50 -6.74 -11.67
CA PHE A 26 -8.03 -6.75 -11.67
C PHE A 26 -7.42 -8.09 -12.06
N ASP A 27 -8.12 -9.21 -11.83
CA ASP A 27 -7.56 -10.55 -11.97
C ASP A 27 -8.45 -11.45 -12.83
N SER A 28 -7.81 -12.40 -13.50
CA SER A 28 -8.47 -13.51 -14.21
C SER A 28 -8.12 -14.83 -13.53
N TYR A 29 -9.11 -15.68 -13.36
CA TYR A 29 -8.96 -16.97 -12.69
C TYR A 29 -9.29 -18.10 -13.66
N MET A 30 -8.54 -19.19 -13.54
CA MET A 30 -8.87 -20.43 -14.24
C MET A 30 -9.68 -21.35 -13.31
N PRO A 31 -10.70 -22.04 -13.84
CA PRO A 31 -11.39 -23.06 -13.06
C PRO A 31 -10.44 -24.19 -12.69
N SER A 32 -10.65 -24.78 -11.53
CA SER A 32 -9.88 -25.96 -11.13
C SER A 32 -10.07 -27.11 -12.14
N LEU A 33 -9.00 -27.82 -12.45
CA LEU A 33 -9.04 -29.02 -13.28
C LEU A 33 -10.04 -30.08 -12.75
N LEU A 34 -10.32 -30.07 -11.44
CA LEU A 34 -11.34 -30.90 -10.80
C LEU A 34 -12.72 -30.70 -11.44
N ILE A 35 -13.08 -29.46 -11.80
CA ILE A 35 -14.38 -29.15 -12.41
C ILE A 35 -14.46 -29.75 -13.82
N SER A 36 -13.36 -29.66 -14.57
CA SER A 36 -13.27 -30.28 -15.93
C SER A 36 -13.38 -31.78 -15.87
N ASP A 37 -12.75 -32.43 -14.87
CA ASP A 37 -12.75 -33.89 -14.73
C ASP A 37 -14.08 -34.45 -14.25
N MET A 38 -14.94 -33.62 -13.67
CA MET A 38 -16.25 -34.04 -13.17
C MET A 38 -17.34 -34.12 -14.26
N ASN A 39 -17.03 -33.64 -15.46
CA ASN A 39 -17.96 -33.67 -16.60
C ASN A 39 -19.35 -33.08 -16.29
N LEU A 40 -19.38 -31.96 -15.56
CA LEU A 40 -20.62 -31.32 -15.11
C LEU A 40 -21.24 -30.49 -16.25
N ASN A 41 -22.56 -30.41 -16.25
CA ASN A 41 -23.30 -29.55 -17.16
C ASN A 41 -23.00 -28.09 -16.82
N VAL A 42 -22.41 -27.34 -17.78
CA VAL A 42 -22.12 -25.93 -17.62
C VAL A 42 -23.37 -25.10 -17.92
N ILE A 43 -23.87 -24.40 -16.91
CA ILE A 43 -24.95 -23.42 -17.08
C ILE A 43 -24.30 -22.10 -17.52
N LYS A 44 -24.40 -21.77 -18.80
CA LYS A 44 -23.81 -20.53 -19.34
C LYS A 44 -24.69 -19.30 -19.14
N ASP A 45 -26.01 -19.50 -19.18
CA ASP A 45 -26.98 -18.42 -19.01
C ASP A 45 -27.84 -18.69 -17.78
N ILE A 46 -27.44 -18.06 -16.68
CA ILE A 46 -28.36 -17.87 -15.56
C ILE A 46 -29.28 -16.74 -16.02
N GLU A 47 -30.57 -17.04 -16.24
CA GLU A 47 -31.57 -15.99 -16.43
C GLU A 47 -31.39 -14.94 -15.33
N LYS A 48 -30.93 -13.74 -15.73
CA LYS A 48 -30.78 -12.62 -14.81
C LYS A 48 -32.19 -12.23 -14.35
N LYS A 49 -32.61 -12.76 -13.21
CA LYS A 49 -33.82 -12.27 -12.54
C LYS A 49 -33.51 -10.85 -12.08
N TYR A 50 -34.21 -9.89 -12.65
CA TYR A 50 -34.03 -8.45 -12.43
C TYR A 50 -34.48 -7.96 -11.02
N ASN A 51 -34.41 -8.81 -10.02
CA ASN A 51 -34.69 -8.46 -8.62
C ASN A 51 -33.39 -7.99 -7.91
N TYR A 52 -32.67 -7.09 -8.53
CA TYR A 52 -31.49 -6.49 -7.93
C TYR A 52 -31.86 -5.38 -6.94
N SER A 53 -30.97 -5.07 -6.01
CA SER A 53 -31.13 -3.91 -5.15
C SER A 53 -31.20 -2.63 -5.98
N LYS A 54 -31.92 -1.62 -5.49
CA LYS A 54 -32.00 -0.30 -6.16
C LYS A 54 -30.60 0.23 -6.48
N LYS A 55 -29.65 0.13 -5.54
CA LYS A 55 -28.27 0.58 -5.70
C LYS A 55 -27.54 -0.17 -6.84
N TYR A 56 -27.79 -1.47 -7.00
CA TYR A 56 -27.20 -2.24 -8.10
C TYR A 56 -27.81 -1.85 -9.46
N ASN A 57 -29.10 -1.60 -9.52
CA ASN A 57 -29.76 -1.12 -10.74
C ASN A 57 -29.23 0.24 -11.19
N GLU A 58 -28.90 1.12 -10.25
CA GLU A 58 -28.26 2.40 -10.51
C GLU A 58 -26.87 2.22 -11.13
N LEU A 59 -26.05 1.30 -10.59
CA LEU A 59 -24.75 0.98 -11.14
C LEU A 59 -24.87 0.41 -12.57
N LEU A 60 -25.79 -0.52 -12.78
CA LEU A 60 -26.06 -1.11 -14.08
C LEU A 60 -26.55 -0.07 -15.10
N LEU A 61 -27.40 0.86 -14.66
CA LEU A 61 -27.85 1.98 -15.50
C LEU A 61 -26.65 2.85 -15.93
N SER A 62 -25.74 3.17 -15.03
CA SER A 62 -24.55 3.95 -15.33
C SER A 62 -23.69 3.27 -16.41
N GLU A 63 -23.44 1.97 -16.26
CA GLU A 63 -22.67 1.20 -17.23
C GLU A 63 -23.31 1.19 -18.62
N LYS A 64 -24.62 0.95 -18.67
CA LYS A 64 -25.35 0.92 -19.94
C LYS A 64 -25.47 2.29 -20.60
N LEU A 65 -25.61 3.36 -19.83
CA LEU A 65 -25.59 4.73 -20.34
C LEU A 65 -24.22 5.10 -20.89
N ASP A 66 -23.15 4.72 -20.21
CA ASP A 66 -21.78 4.91 -20.68
C ASP A 66 -21.54 4.19 -22.02
N ASN A 67 -22.00 2.95 -22.15
CA ASN A 67 -21.89 2.18 -23.39
C ASN A 67 -22.68 2.80 -24.52
N LEU A 68 -23.89 3.28 -24.24
CA LEU A 68 -24.69 4.00 -25.23
C LEU A 68 -23.99 5.30 -25.69
N ILE A 69 -23.48 6.09 -24.76
CA ILE A 69 -22.88 7.41 -25.06
C ILE A 69 -21.53 7.25 -25.75
N LYS A 70 -20.70 6.29 -25.32
CA LYS A 70 -19.34 6.11 -25.85
C LYS A 70 -19.29 5.28 -27.13
N PHE A 71 -20.11 4.23 -27.20
CA PHE A 71 -20.02 3.21 -28.24
C PHE A 71 -21.28 3.09 -29.10
N GLY A 72 -22.36 3.81 -28.76
CA GLY A 72 -23.64 3.70 -29.47
C GLY A 72 -24.40 2.38 -29.20
N GLU A 73 -23.97 1.62 -28.17
CA GLU A 73 -24.58 0.34 -27.82
C GLU A 73 -25.91 0.55 -27.09
N ASN A 74 -27.02 0.18 -27.73
CA ASN A 74 -28.34 0.27 -27.14
C ASN A 74 -28.74 -1.09 -26.51
N ASP A 75 -28.86 -1.13 -25.22
CA ASP A 75 -29.27 -2.32 -24.46
C ASP A 75 -30.79 -2.31 -24.24
N LYS A 76 -31.41 -3.50 -24.35
CA LYS A 76 -32.86 -3.69 -24.22
C LYS A 76 -33.41 -3.23 -22.86
N ASP A 77 -32.61 -3.37 -21.82
CA ASP A 77 -33.00 -3.08 -20.44
C ASP A 77 -32.79 -1.61 -20.06
N LEU A 78 -32.10 -0.84 -20.93
CA LEU A 78 -31.77 0.55 -20.62
C LEU A 78 -33.03 1.41 -20.33
N GLY A 79 -34.09 1.24 -21.12
CA GLY A 79 -35.35 1.96 -20.93
C GLY A 79 -36.02 1.67 -19.58
N ILE A 80 -35.99 0.40 -19.15
CA ILE A 80 -36.58 -0.04 -17.87
C ILE A 80 -35.76 0.51 -16.71
N LEU A 81 -34.42 0.40 -16.78
CA LEU A 81 -33.55 0.92 -15.74
C LEU A 81 -33.64 2.43 -15.62
N TYR A 82 -33.71 3.14 -16.75
CA TYR A 82 -33.84 4.59 -16.78
C TYR A 82 -35.17 5.09 -16.18
N SER A 83 -36.28 4.42 -16.48
CA SER A 83 -37.60 4.78 -15.92
C SER A 83 -37.70 4.53 -14.41
N ASN A 84 -36.93 3.58 -13.87
CA ASN A 84 -36.90 3.22 -12.44
C ASN A 84 -35.74 3.85 -11.67
N ARG A 85 -35.00 4.81 -12.24
CA ARG A 85 -33.85 5.43 -11.60
C ARG A 85 -34.24 6.20 -10.34
N LEU A 86 -33.35 6.28 -9.35
CA LEU A 86 -33.57 6.99 -8.11
C LEU A 86 -33.28 8.49 -8.22
N ASN A 87 -32.37 8.87 -9.11
CA ASN A 87 -31.94 10.25 -9.32
C ASN A 87 -31.37 10.46 -10.73
N ASP A 88 -31.14 11.73 -11.10
CA ASP A 88 -30.63 12.13 -12.40
C ASP A 88 -29.13 12.45 -12.40
N ASN A 89 -28.38 11.98 -11.40
CA ASN A 89 -26.95 12.31 -11.28
C ASN A 89 -26.11 11.83 -12.45
N TYR A 90 -26.47 10.71 -13.07
CA TYR A 90 -25.78 10.20 -14.26
C TYR A 90 -25.86 11.13 -15.46
N LEU A 91 -26.99 11.84 -15.61
CA LEU A 91 -27.21 12.75 -16.74
C LEU A 91 -26.28 13.96 -16.71
N LYS A 92 -25.65 14.22 -15.56
CA LYS A 92 -24.69 15.32 -15.37
C LYS A 92 -23.25 14.90 -15.62
N TYR A 93 -23.01 13.60 -15.72
CA TYR A 93 -21.68 13.05 -15.95
C TYR A 93 -21.37 13.02 -17.45
N ASP A 94 -20.46 13.88 -17.87
CA ASP A 94 -20.06 14.04 -19.26
C ASP A 94 -18.71 13.37 -19.60
N ASN A 95 -18.15 12.60 -18.65
CA ASN A 95 -16.84 11.95 -18.74
C ASN A 95 -15.69 12.91 -19.12
N LYS A 96 -15.87 14.20 -18.86
CA LYS A 96 -14.86 15.23 -19.10
C LYS A 96 -14.26 15.69 -17.80
N PHE A 97 -12.95 15.72 -17.77
CA PHE A 97 -12.24 16.32 -16.66
C PHE A 97 -12.38 17.85 -16.70
N LYS A 98 -13.05 18.43 -15.75
CA LYS A 98 -13.35 19.89 -15.69
C LYS A 98 -12.23 20.73 -15.08
N GLY A 99 -11.09 20.14 -14.84
CA GLY A 99 -9.93 20.80 -14.26
C GLY A 99 -9.78 20.54 -12.77
N ILE A 100 -8.68 21.04 -12.24
CA ILE A 100 -8.27 20.88 -10.84
C ILE A 100 -8.78 22.08 -10.02
N ASN A 101 -9.34 21.82 -8.84
CA ASN A 101 -9.59 22.87 -7.89
C ASN A 101 -8.25 23.39 -7.33
N LYS A 102 -7.85 24.60 -7.78
CA LYS A 102 -6.56 25.20 -7.44
C LYS A 102 -6.41 25.47 -5.94
N GLU A 103 -7.48 25.83 -5.24
CA GLU A 103 -7.45 26.09 -3.80
C GLU A 103 -7.13 24.81 -3.03
N LYS A 104 -7.88 23.72 -3.28
CA LYS A 104 -7.59 22.42 -2.67
C LYS A 104 -6.20 21.89 -3.00
N PHE A 105 -5.72 22.16 -4.22
CA PHE A 105 -4.37 21.77 -4.63
C PHE A 105 -3.32 22.55 -3.84
N ASN A 106 -3.44 23.87 -3.72
CA ASN A 106 -2.54 24.72 -2.96
C ASN A 106 -2.51 24.35 -1.48
N ASP A 107 -3.67 24.07 -0.88
CA ASP A 107 -3.77 23.63 0.51
C ASP A 107 -3.02 22.32 0.75
N SER A 108 -3.08 21.39 -0.22
CA SER A 108 -2.34 20.12 -0.12
C SER A 108 -0.84 20.27 -0.20
N LEU A 109 -0.34 21.29 -0.91
CA LEU A 109 1.09 21.59 -1.02
C LEU A 109 1.67 22.19 0.27
N ASN A 110 0.84 22.78 1.13
CA ASN A 110 1.26 23.38 2.39
C ASN A 110 1.61 22.37 3.50
N GLY A 111 1.57 21.08 3.23
CA GLY A 111 1.98 20.07 4.18
C GLY A 111 2.16 18.66 3.61
N LYS A 112 3.36 18.12 3.74
CA LYS A 112 3.74 16.71 3.48
C LYS A 112 3.87 16.30 2.00
N LEU A 113 4.98 16.66 1.38
CA LEU A 113 5.24 16.36 -0.04
C LEU A 113 5.97 15.03 -0.32
N LEU A 114 6.55 14.36 0.66
CA LEU A 114 7.59 13.36 0.43
C LEU A 114 7.14 12.03 -0.18
N LEU A 115 6.13 11.39 0.37
CA LEU A 115 5.54 10.16 -0.20
C LEU A 115 4.71 10.45 -1.46
N SER A 116 4.47 11.72 -1.71
CA SER A 116 3.63 12.21 -2.80
C SER A 116 4.38 12.42 -4.10
N ILE A 117 5.72 12.60 -4.07
CA ILE A 117 6.51 12.88 -5.28
C ILE A 117 6.43 11.69 -6.24
N ASP A 118 6.68 10.50 -5.78
CA ASP A 118 6.60 9.28 -6.60
C ASP A 118 5.21 9.09 -7.19
N ASN A 119 4.16 9.27 -6.37
CA ASN A 119 2.78 9.15 -6.83
C ASN A 119 2.43 10.20 -7.88
N TYR A 120 2.87 11.44 -7.67
CA TYR A 120 2.67 12.54 -8.61
C TYR A 120 3.37 12.28 -9.95
N ASN A 121 4.64 11.89 -9.90
CA ASN A 121 5.43 11.65 -11.10
C ASN A 121 4.99 10.41 -11.88
N ARG A 122 4.49 9.38 -11.18
CA ARG A 122 3.88 8.22 -11.85
C ARG A 122 2.57 8.58 -12.55
N CYS A 123 1.69 9.37 -11.91
CA CYS A 123 0.45 9.85 -12.49
C CYS A 123 -0.14 11.00 -11.68
N ALA A 124 0.00 12.23 -12.19
CA ALA A 124 -0.51 13.43 -11.54
C ALA A 124 -2.03 13.39 -11.29
N PHE A 125 -2.80 12.78 -12.18
CA PHE A 125 -4.25 12.63 -12.01
C PHE A 125 -4.58 11.66 -10.87
N ARG A 126 -3.91 10.52 -10.79
CA ARG A 126 -4.07 9.58 -9.67
C ARG A 126 -3.69 10.23 -8.34
N TYR A 127 -2.61 11.01 -8.32
CA TYR A 127 -2.21 11.79 -7.15
C TYR A 127 -3.30 12.75 -6.72
N TYR A 128 -3.90 13.49 -7.67
CA TYR A 128 -5.00 14.41 -7.39
C TYR A 128 -6.20 13.70 -6.75
N LEU A 129 -6.62 12.57 -7.31
CA LEU A 129 -7.75 11.81 -6.80
C LEU A 129 -7.49 11.25 -5.39
N ASN A 130 -6.33 10.63 -5.17
CA ASN A 130 -6.05 9.89 -3.95
C ASN A 130 -5.51 10.78 -2.82
N ASN A 131 -4.63 11.72 -3.14
CA ASN A 131 -3.91 12.49 -2.13
C ASN A 131 -4.59 13.85 -1.85
N ILE A 132 -5.22 14.46 -2.86
CA ILE A 132 -5.86 15.76 -2.72
C ILE A 132 -7.35 15.62 -2.43
N LEU A 133 -8.09 14.93 -3.29
CA LEU A 133 -9.52 14.72 -3.10
C LEU A 133 -9.85 13.63 -2.07
N LYS A 134 -8.91 12.70 -1.84
CA LYS A 134 -9.06 11.55 -0.91
C LYS A 134 -10.35 10.76 -1.17
N ILE A 135 -10.62 10.47 -2.45
CA ILE A 135 -11.83 9.74 -2.85
C ILE A 135 -11.74 8.23 -2.62
N THR A 136 -10.53 7.70 -2.44
CA THR A 136 -10.31 6.31 -2.04
C THR A 136 -10.14 6.25 -0.54
N GLU A 137 -10.94 5.42 0.13
CA GLU A 137 -10.70 5.08 1.52
C GLU A 137 -9.38 4.32 1.61
N PHE A 138 -8.57 4.71 2.57
CA PHE A 138 -7.33 4.01 2.87
C PHE A 138 -7.66 2.85 3.79
N GLU A 139 -7.61 1.63 3.26
CA GLU A 139 -7.66 0.41 4.06
C GLU A 139 -6.23 -0.09 4.26
N GLU A 140 -5.77 -0.09 5.51
CA GLU A 140 -4.48 -0.63 5.85
C GLU A 140 -4.51 -2.15 5.73
N THR A 141 -3.59 -2.70 4.94
CA THR A 141 -3.46 -4.15 4.80
C THR A 141 -2.64 -4.72 5.97
N PHE A 142 -2.88 -5.98 6.34
CA PHE A 142 -2.10 -6.65 7.39
C PHE A 142 -0.58 -6.58 7.15
N ALA A 143 -0.14 -6.67 5.89
CA ALA A 143 1.28 -6.52 5.56
C ALA A 143 1.83 -5.11 5.85
N GLN A 144 1.02 -4.07 5.66
CA GLN A 144 1.39 -2.69 6.01
C GLN A 144 1.44 -2.51 7.53
N SER A 145 0.44 -3.05 8.25
CA SER A 145 0.44 -3.02 9.71
C SER A 145 1.67 -3.72 10.30
N ILE A 146 2.09 -4.87 9.76
CA ILE A 146 3.35 -5.53 10.16
C ILE A 146 4.55 -4.59 9.97
N GLY A 147 4.63 -3.92 8.82
CA GLY A 147 5.68 -2.93 8.55
C GLY A 147 5.71 -1.84 9.61
N THR A 148 4.57 -1.20 9.87
CA THR A 148 4.42 -0.12 10.84
C THR A 148 4.79 -0.57 12.27
N ILE A 149 4.30 -1.75 12.70
CA ILE A 149 4.60 -2.33 14.02
C ILE A 149 6.10 -2.58 14.17
N PHE A 150 6.74 -3.16 13.14
CA PHE A 150 8.17 -3.47 13.19
C PHE A 150 9.00 -2.19 13.30
N HIS A 151 8.70 -1.17 12.50
CA HIS A 151 9.36 0.13 12.57
C HIS A 151 9.18 0.78 13.95
N ASP A 152 7.96 0.78 14.49
CA ASP A 152 7.69 1.41 15.79
C ASP A 152 8.45 0.71 16.94
N VAL A 153 8.46 -0.62 16.99
CA VAL A 153 9.23 -1.37 17.97
C VAL A 153 10.74 -1.16 17.78
N LEU A 154 11.24 -1.21 16.55
CA LEU A 154 12.65 -0.97 16.24
C LEU A 154 13.10 0.44 16.61
N SER A 155 12.22 1.44 16.51
CA SER A 155 12.52 2.82 16.93
C SER A 155 12.86 2.96 18.43
N LYS A 156 12.34 2.03 19.22
CA LYS A 156 12.49 2.00 20.69
C LYS A 156 13.54 0.99 21.15
N ALA A 157 13.82 -0.03 20.33
CA ALA A 157 14.63 -1.20 20.69
C ALA A 157 16.07 -0.89 21.13
N PHE A 158 16.60 0.28 20.76
CA PHE A 158 17.98 0.66 21.02
C PHE A 158 18.09 1.79 22.06
N LYS A 159 16.99 2.07 22.77
CA LYS A 159 16.96 3.05 23.87
C LYS A 159 17.27 2.36 25.21
N GLU A 160 17.71 3.15 26.19
CA GLU A 160 17.91 2.66 27.56
C GLU A 160 16.57 2.15 28.14
N ASN A 161 16.64 1.09 28.94
CA ASN A 161 15.49 0.44 29.58
C ASN A 161 14.42 -0.11 28.62
N PHE A 162 14.81 -0.53 27.43
CA PHE A 162 13.90 -1.17 26.50
C PHE A 162 13.46 -2.55 27.00
N ASP A 163 12.15 -2.74 27.13
CA ASP A 163 11.51 -4.03 27.37
C ASP A 163 10.74 -4.44 26.13
N PHE A 164 11.23 -5.47 25.43
CA PHE A 164 10.66 -5.93 24.17
C PHE A 164 9.20 -6.38 24.30
N ASP A 165 8.88 -7.17 25.35
CA ASP A 165 7.54 -7.71 25.49
C ASP A 165 6.53 -6.63 25.81
N LEU A 166 6.90 -5.70 26.68
CA LEU A 166 6.05 -4.55 27.03
C LEU A 166 5.81 -3.64 25.82
N GLU A 167 6.86 -3.29 25.08
CA GLU A 167 6.73 -2.38 23.94
C GLU A 167 5.97 -3.04 22.79
N PHE A 168 6.22 -4.31 22.49
CA PHE A 168 5.48 -5.04 21.47
C PHE A 168 3.98 -5.10 21.80
N GLU A 169 3.63 -5.47 23.05
CA GLU A 169 2.24 -5.54 23.48
C GLU A 169 1.55 -4.15 23.45
N ASN A 170 2.27 -3.08 23.74
CA ASN A 170 1.72 -1.73 23.68
C ASN A 170 1.40 -1.33 22.24
N VAL A 171 2.29 -1.64 21.29
CA VAL A 171 2.10 -1.31 19.89
C VAL A 171 0.94 -2.10 19.28
N ILE A 172 0.85 -3.40 19.51
CA ILE A 172 -0.21 -4.24 18.93
C ILE A 172 -1.61 -3.93 19.46
N LYS A 173 -1.74 -3.36 20.68
CA LYS A 173 -3.05 -2.95 21.23
C LYS A 173 -3.76 -1.88 20.40
N GLU A 174 -3.04 -1.16 19.56
CA GLU A 174 -3.62 -0.12 18.69
C GLU A 174 -4.28 -0.71 17.43
N TYR A 175 -4.14 -2.03 17.21
CA TYR A 175 -4.65 -2.73 16.03
C TYR A 175 -5.76 -3.72 16.41
N ASP A 176 -6.77 -3.79 15.54
CA ASP A 176 -7.86 -4.78 15.65
C ASP A 176 -7.61 -5.93 14.67
N PHE A 177 -6.97 -6.98 15.18
CA PHE A 177 -6.60 -8.15 14.40
C PHE A 177 -7.66 -9.23 14.44
N SER A 178 -7.90 -9.87 13.31
CA SER A 178 -8.66 -11.13 13.25
C SER A 178 -7.88 -12.27 13.93
N ASN A 179 -8.58 -13.32 14.37
CA ASN A 179 -7.97 -14.50 15.00
C ASN A 179 -6.82 -15.11 14.17
N LYS A 180 -6.92 -15.03 12.84
CA LYS A 180 -5.87 -15.49 11.93
C LYS A 180 -4.63 -14.60 11.98
N GLU A 181 -4.82 -13.29 11.99
CA GLU A 181 -3.74 -12.31 12.06
C GLU A 181 -3.05 -12.35 13.43
N GLU A 182 -3.80 -12.50 14.53
CA GLU A 182 -3.23 -12.72 15.87
C GLU A 182 -2.32 -13.94 15.93
N PHE A 183 -2.71 -15.04 15.27
CA PHE A 183 -1.88 -16.24 15.19
C PHE A 183 -0.54 -15.94 14.49
N PHE A 184 -0.57 -15.20 13.38
CA PHE A 184 0.64 -14.79 12.68
C PHE A 184 1.48 -13.81 13.49
N MET A 185 0.84 -12.88 14.22
CA MET A 185 1.55 -11.91 15.07
C MET A 185 2.38 -12.58 16.17
N LYS A 186 1.91 -13.70 16.75
CA LYS A 186 2.71 -14.47 17.70
C LYS A 186 4.02 -14.98 17.12
N LYS A 187 3.99 -15.44 15.86
CA LYS A 187 5.20 -15.89 15.17
C LYS A 187 6.11 -14.70 14.80
N LEU A 188 5.52 -13.64 14.29
CA LEU A 188 6.23 -12.42 13.91
C LEU A 188 6.89 -11.73 15.11
N LYS A 189 6.33 -11.86 16.32
CA LYS A 189 6.94 -11.40 17.56
C LYS A 189 8.31 -12.03 17.79
N GLU A 190 8.42 -13.34 17.61
CA GLU A 190 9.70 -14.05 17.79
C GLU A 190 10.71 -13.69 16.70
N GLU A 191 10.24 -13.50 15.48
CA GLU A 191 11.10 -13.02 14.37
C GLU A 191 11.63 -11.62 14.65
N LEU A 192 10.79 -10.70 15.15
CA LEU A 192 11.22 -9.35 15.50
C LEU A 192 12.26 -9.34 16.62
N ARG A 193 12.11 -10.20 17.63
CA ARG A 193 13.13 -10.38 18.69
C ARG A 193 14.47 -10.79 18.09
N PHE A 194 14.46 -11.77 17.19
CA PHE A 194 15.67 -12.23 16.50
C PHE A 194 16.29 -11.10 15.63
N ILE A 195 15.47 -10.29 14.99
CA ILE A 195 15.92 -9.13 14.20
C ILE A 195 16.63 -8.11 15.08
N ILE A 196 16.07 -7.78 16.25
CA ILE A 196 16.68 -6.84 17.20
C ILE A 196 18.05 -7.36 17.66
N ASP A 197 18.15 -8.64 18.01
CA ASP A 197 19.42 -9.28 18.40
C ASP A 197 20.44 -9.24 17.27
N THR A 198 20.00 -9.45 16.04
CA THR A 198 20.84 -9.39 14.83
C THR A 198 21.36 -7.97 14.60
N ILE A 199 20.50 -6.97 14.72
CA ILE A 199 20.90 -5.56 14.55
C ILE A 199 21.85 -5.14 15.68
N ASN A 200 21.66 -5.61 16.93
CA ASN A 200 22.59 -5.37 18.01
C ASN A 200 23.98 -5.96 17.71
N LYS A 201 24.04 -7.18 17.17
CA LYS A 201 25.31 -7.77 16.73
C LYS A 201 25.94 -6.97 15.61
N GLN A 202 25.17 -6.53 14.61
CA GLN A 202 25.67 -5.67 13.53
C GLN A 202 26.25 -4.36 14.10
N ASN A 203 25.57 -3.74 15.03
CA ASN A 203 26.02 -2.51 15.68
C ASN A 203 27.36 -2.70 16.41
N SER A 204 27.61 -3.86 17.02
CA SER A 204 28.87 -4.15 17.73
C SER A 204 30.10 -4.28 16.79
N PHE A 205 29.90 -4.60 15.52
CA PHE A 205 30.95 -4.68 14.51
C PHE A 205 31.13 -3.39 13.69
N ASN A 206 30.26 -2.42 13.92
CA ASN A 206 30.25 -1.19 13.15
C ASN A 206 31.35 -0.24 13.62
N SER A 207 32.08 0.35 12.66
CA SER A 207 33.10 1.37 12.92
C SER A 207 32.50 2.78 13.13
N LEU A 208 31.22 2.98 12.81
CA LEU A 208 30.48 4.22 13.05
C LEU A 208 29.88 4.13 14.47
N ASP A 209 30.34 4.99 15.35
CA ASP A 209 30.11 4.90 16.80
C ASP A 209 28.79 5.50 17.26
N LYS A 210 28.08 6.22 16.39
CA LYS A 210 26.80 6.87 16.68
C LYS A 210 25.69 6.40 15.78
N SER A 211 24.48 6.32 16.32
CA SER A 211 23.28 5.92 15.58
C SER A 211 22.06 6.76 15.94
N LEU A 212 21.18 6.96 14.96
CA LEU A 212 19.86 7.53 15.13
C LEU A 212 18.85 6.55 14.51
N TYR A 213 17.69 6.39 15.14
CA TYR A 213 16.63 5.49 14.70
C TYR A 213 15.32 6.27 14.56
N GLU A 214 14.54 5.97 13.53
CA GLU A 214 13.26 6.60 13.20
C GLU A 214 13.31 8.13 13.34
N ASN A 215 14.38 8.70 12.80
CA ASN A 215 14.64 10.12 12.99
C ASN A 215 13.81 10.96 12.02
N LYS A 216 12.93 11.79 12.60
CA LYS A 216 12.10 12.73 11.85
C LYS A 216 12.91 13.98 11.48
N VAL A 217 13.01 14.26 10.21
CA VAL A 217 13.74 15.40 9.67
C VAL A 217 12.79 16.33 8.91
N TYR A 218 12.91 17.62 9.16
CA TYR A 218 12.13 18.66 8.51
C TYR A 218 13.05 19.70 7.89
N ILE A 219 12.80 20.08 6.64
CA ILE A 219 13.48 21.17 5.95
C ILE A 219 12.44 22.09 5.36
N ASN A 220 12.44 23.34 5.80
CA ASN A 220 11.59 24.38 5.23
C ASN A 220 12.36 25.14 4.16
N LYS A 221 11.79 25.26 2.98
CA LYS A 221 12.28 26.09 1.88
C LYS A 221 11.29 27.22 1.65
N GLU A 222 11.78 28.43 1.74
CA GLU A 222 11.03 29.64 1.42
C GLU A 222 11.30 30.04 -0.02
N GLY A 223 10.25 30.30 -0.77
CA GLY A 223 10.27 30.74 -2.15
C GLY A 223 8.88 31.28 -2.52
N ASN A 224 8.53 31.27 -3.79
CA ASN A 224 7.18 31.65 -4.24
C ASN A 224 6.09 30.76 -3.62
N ILE A 225 6.46 29.57 -3.19
CA ILE A 225 5.63 28.62 -2.47
C ILE A 225 6.46 28.14 -1.28
N LYS A 226 5.87 28.13 -0.08
CA LYS A 226 6.49 27.52 1.10
C LYS A 226 6.44 26.01 0.97
N LEU A 227 7.60 25.37 0.94
CA LEU A 227 7.72 23.92 0.85
C LEU A 227 8.34 23.39 2.13
N THR A 228 7.69 22.40 2.73
CA THR A 228 8.25 21.63 3.85
C THR A 228 8.57 20.23 3.36
N PHE A 229 9.86 19.90 3.34
CA PHE A 229 10.29 18.51 3.14
C PHE A 229 10.32 17.83 4.50
N MET A 230 9.71 16.66 4.58
CA MET A 230 9.70 15.86 5.80
C MET A 230 9.96 14.40 5.44
N GLY A 231 10.74 13.73 6.25
CA GLY A 231 10.93 12.29 6.16
C GLY A 231 11.31 11.72 7.51
N ILE A 232 11.10 10.42 7.63
CA ILE A 232 11.55 9.62 8.76
C ILE A 232 12.62 8.69 8.21
N ILE A 233 13.83 8.78 8.75
CA ILE A 233 14.95 7.91 8.38
C ILE A 233 15.00 6.77 9.38
N ASP A 234 14.81 5.53 8.93
CA ASP A 234 14.68 4.37 9.80
C ASP A 234 15.91 4.16 10.68
N LYS A 235 17.10 4.19 10.06
CA LYS A 235 18.37 4.10 10.78
C LYS A 235 19.43 4.94 10.07
N LEU A 236 20.15 5.71 10.86
CA LEU A 236 21.32 6.48 10.42
C LEU A 236 22.49 6.17 11.32
N LEU A 237 23.58 5.70 10.74
CA LEU A 237 24.85 5.50 11.44
C LEU A 237 25.81 6.62 11.05
N TYR A 238 26.55 7.16 12.02
CA TYR A 238 27.50 8.22 11.71
C TYR A 238 28.71 8.25 12.65
N LYS A 239 29.79 8.86 12.16
CA LYS A 239 31.00 9.15 12.90
C LYS A 239 31.48 10.53 12.57
N GLU A 240 31.89 11.28 13.57
CA GLU A 240 32.48 12.60 13.43
C GLU A 240 33.99 12.49 13.58
N GLU A 241 34.74 12.82 12.54
CA GLU A 241 36.19 12.76 12.53
C GLU A 241 36.77 13.87 11.65
N ASN A 242 37.79 14.61 12.12
CA ASN A 242 38.48 15.67 11.39
C ASN A 242 37.53 16.74 10.78
N ASN A 243 36.56 17.23 11.54
CA ASN A 243 35.53 18.17 11.10
C ASN A 243 34.63 17.68 9.96
N LYS A 244 34.60 16.38 9.67
CA LYS A 244 33.70 15.75 8.72
C LYS A 244 32.80 14.77 9.46
N THR A 245 31.59 14.64 8.99
CA THR A 245 30.66 13.58 9.43
C THR A 245 30.52 12.55 8.33
N TYR A 246 30.96 11.34 8.60
CA TYR A 246 30.71 10.18 7.74
C TYR A 246 29.41 9.54 8.13
N LEU A 247 28.51 9.28 7.17
CA LEU A 247 27.21 8.71 7.48
C LEU A 247 26.79 7.61 6.52
N VAL A 248 26.04 6.66 7.08
CA VAL A 248 25.36 5.57 6.38
C VAL A 248 23.88 5.64 6.71
N ILE A 249 23.05 5.54 5.69
CA ILE A 249 21.59 5.47 5.83
C ILE A 249 21.16 4.03 5.57
N ILE A 250 20.32 3.50 6.45
CA ILE A 250 19.74 2.16 6.35
C ILE A 250 18.23 2.30 6.42
N ASP A 251 17.54 1.77 5.42
CA ASP A 251 16.09 1.72 5.36
C ASP A 251 15.63 0.26 5.49
N TYR A 252 14.76 0.00 6.44
CA TYR A 252 14.27 -1.33 6.74
C TYR A 252 13.10 -1.72 5.84
N LYS A 253 13.15 -2.92 5.30
CA LYS A 253 12.09 -3.45 4.43
C LYS A 253 11.57 -4.79 4.95
N THR A 254 10.29 -4.83 5.29
CA THR A 254 9.60 -6.09 5.63
C THR A 254 9.27 -6.91 4.40
N GLY A 255 9.07 -6.26 3.24
CA GLY A 255 8.88 -6.90 1.95
C GLY A 255 10.17 -7.08 1.16
N PHE A 256 10.03 -7.42 -0.12
CA PHE A 256 11.20 -7.53 -1.02
C PHE A 256 11.73 -6.13 -1.36
N PRO A 257 12.97 -5.82 -0.99
CA PRO A 257 13.54 -4.51 -1.28
C PRO A 257 13.77 -4.37 -2.80
N HIS A 258 13.11 -3.40 -3.38
CA HIS A 258 13.27 -3.07 -4.80
C HIS A 258 13.49 -1.57 -4.95
N THR A 259 14.60 -1.18 -5.55
CA THR A 259 14.87 0.20 -5.93
C THR A 259 15.65 0.20 -7.24
N ASN A 260 15.22 1.01 -8.18
CA ASN A 260 15.94 1.25 -9.41
C ASN A 260 16.37 2.71 -9.47
N LEU A 261 17.65 2.97 -9.20
CA LEU A 261 18.19 4.33 -9.20
C LEU A 261 18.06 5.04 -10.56
N ASN A 262 17.95 4.30 -11.66
CA ASN A 262 17.72 4.91 -12.97
C ASN A 262 16.33 5.59 -13.06
N ASN A 263 15.39 5.19 -12.24
CA ASN A 263 14.07 5.81 -12.20
C ASN A 263 14.09 7.19 -11.55
N THR A 264 15.11 7.49 -10.75
CA THR A 264 15.20 8.76 -10.01
C THR A 264 15.33 9.96 -10.92
N ILE A 265 15.92 9.81 -12.11
CA ILE A 265 15.97 10.87 -13.14
C ILE A 265 14.57 11.28 -13.63
N TYR A 266 13.58 10.40 -13.48
CA TYR A 266 12.17 10.67 -13.77
C TYR A 266 11.36 11.04 -12.53
N GLY A 267 12.03 11.23 -11.39
CA GLY A 267 11.38 11.52 -10.11
C GLY A 267 10.60 10.35 -9.52
N ILE A 268 10.98 9.12 -9.86
CA ILE A 268 10.39 7.86 -9.36
C ILE A 268 11.46 7.14 -8.52
N ASP A 269 11.04 6.37 -7.51
CA ASP A 269 11.92 5.72 -6.54
C ASP A 269 12.79 6.74 -5.77
N MET A 270 12.17 7.87 -5.40
CA MET A 270 12.84 9.03 -4.81
C MET A 270 13.19 8.89 -3.32
N GLN A 271 12.85 7.78 -2.67
CA GLN A 271 13.10 7.59 -1.25
C GLN A 271 14.57 7.80 -0.88
N LEU A 272 15.49 7.15 -1.60
CA LEU A 272 16.93 7.26 -1.42
C LEU A 272 17.46 8.70 -1.58
N PRO A 273 17.24 9.38 -2.72
CA PRO A 273 17.71 10.76 -2.91
C PRO A 273 17.13 11.72 -1.87
N VAL A 274 15.89 11.50 -1.48
CA VAL A 274 15.23 12.35 -0.48
C VAL A 274 15.85 12.16 0.90
N TYR A 275 16.10 10.92 1.33
CA TYR A 275 16.77 10.66 2.61
C TYR A 275 18.18 11.24 2.65
N LEU A 276 18.93 11.13 1.54
CA LEU A 276 20.23 11.76 1.41
C LEU A 276 20.14 13.28 1.56
N TYR A 277 19.17 13.90 0.90
CA TYR A 277 18.94 15.33 0.98
C TYR A 277 18.58 15.76 2.41
N LEU A 278 17.64 15.05 3.05
CA LEU A 278 17.21 15.30 4.42
C LEU A 278 18.37 15.14 5.43
N ALA A 279 19.18 14.11 5.28
CA ALA A 279 20.31 13.87 6.16
C ALA A 279 21.37 14.97 6.03
N LYS A 280 21.70 15.39 4.80
CA LYS A 280 22.72 16.41 4.55
C LYS A 280 22.26 17.82 4.91
N GLU A 281 21.07 18.20 4.50
CA GLU A 281 20.58 19.57 4.70
C GLU A 281 19.92 19.79 6.06
N GLY A 282 19.31 18.73 6.62
CA GLY A 282 18.54 18.80 7.87
C GLY A 282 19.32 18.43 9.12
N LEU A 283 20.25 17.48 9.02
CA LEU A 283 20.98 16.96 10.19
C LEU A 283 22.47 17.32 10.17
N PHE A 284 23.18 17.08 9.07
CA PHE A 284 24.63 17.16 9.00
C PHE A 284 25.09 17.89 7.73
N LYS A 285 25.21 19.21 7.77
CA LYS A 285 25.54 20.03 6.59
C LYS A 285 26.84 19.67 5.87
N ASN A 286 27.83 19.14 6.59
CA ASN A 286 29.14 18.75 6.05
C ASN A 286 29.30 17.23 5.95
N ALA A 287 28.19 16.49 5.88
CA ALA A 287 28.26 15.04 5.87
C ALA A 287 28.73 14.49 4.52
N GLU A 288 29.60 13.51 4.60
CA GLU A 288 29.98 12.63 3.52
C GLU A 288 29.21 11.32 3.66
N VAL A 289 28.30 11.05 2.72
CA VAL A 289 27.52 9.81 2.73
C VAL A 289 28.37 8.71 2.13
N ILE A 290 28.76 7.74 2.94
CA ILE A 290 29.61 6.61 2.55
C ILE A 290 28.82 5.36 2.17
N GLY A 291 27.53 5.30 2.50
CA GLY A 291 26.67 4.18 2.13
C GLY A 291 25.19 4.47 2.30
N PHE A 292 24.41 3.75 1.48
CA PHE A 292 22.97 3.66 1.61
C PHE A 292 22.53 2.22 1.39
N TYR A 293 21.75 1.67 2.29
CA TYR A 293 21.37 0.26 2.27
C TYR A 293 19.85 0.10 2.48
N LEU A 294 19.28 -0.80 1.69
CA LEU A 294 17.96 -1.36 1.96
C LEU A 294 18.17 -2.69 2.69
N GLN A 295 17.83 -2.73 3.96
CA GLN A 295 17.98 -3.93 4.77
C GLN A 295 16.66 -4.68 4.87
N LYS A 296 16.60 -5.85 4.24
CA LYS A 296 15.46 -6.76 4.44
C LYS A 296 15.50 -7.32 5.85
N ILE A 297 14.40 -7.15 6.58
CA ILE A 297 14.28 -7.57 7.98
C ILE A 297 13.40 -8.81 8.17
N LEU A 298 12.49 -9.12 7.22
CA LEU A 298 11.73 -10.37 7.25
C LEU A 298 12.21 -11.34 6.16
N ASN A 299 12.39 -12.60 6.55
CA ASN A 299 12.55 -13.68 5.60
C ASN A 299 11.18 -14.23 5.23
N ASN A 300 10.93 -14.35 3.93
CA ASN A 300 9.70 -14.94 3.42
C ASN A 300 9.67 -16.45 3.65
#